data_fda24941a957cf8f436e1a5ea6e81a7d
#
_entry.id   fda24941a957cf8f436e1a5ea6e81a7d
#
_cell.length_a   1.000
_cell.length_b   1.000
_cell.length_c   1.000
_cell.angle_alpha   90.00
_cell.angle_beta   90.00
_cell.angle_gamma   90.00
#
_symmetry.space_group_name_H-M   'P 1'
#
loop_
_entity.id
_entity.type
_entity.pdbx_description
1 polymer ?
#
loop_
_entity_poly.entity_id
_entity_poly.type
_entity_poly.pdbx_seq_one_letter_code
_entity_poly.pdbx_strand_id
1 'polypeptide(L)'
;VVLVLAALLGLFLGLPVALLVGRALLGGSLVAALGSGAVIDALTLSLITTAISLGLTVALATPLAHLLARRRFRGAAVLETIVDLPIVLPPSVAGLALLLAFGRRGVLGEPLASLGIELPFTTVAVVIAQMFVSAPFFIRAARAGFLGVDRDYEDAARVDGASERQLTWSITLPLAATALASGIVMTWARALGEFGATIMFAGNFEGRTQTLPLVVYGEFQAGDVDASVAAAAILVLAAFGVLLAVRGLRWGRALDLRGA
;
A
#
# COMPACT_ATOMS: atom_id res chain seq x y z
N VAL A 1 24.98 11.78 -23.36
CA VAL A 1 25.11 10.64 -22.43
C VAL A 1 23.87 10.56 -21.52
N VAL A 2 23.50 11.63 -20.78
CA VAL A 2 22.37 11.62 -19.81
C VAL A 2 21.04 11.22 -20.46
N LEU A 3 20.69 11.82 -21.63
CA LEU A 3 19.45 11.49 -22.34
C LEU A 3 19.42 10.03 -22.84
N VAL A 4 20.57 9.50 -23.31
CA VAL A 4 20.64 8.11 -23.76
C VAL A 4 20.45 7.14 -22.59
N LEU A 5 21.11 7.38 -21.45
CA LEU A 5 20.94 6.56 -20.24
C LEU A 5 19.51 6.64 -19.70
N ALA A 6 18.92 7.84 -19.68
CA ALA A 6 17.52 8.03 -19.26
C ALA A 6 16.55 7.29 -20.19
N ALA A 7 16.77 7.36 -21.51
CA ALA A 7 15.95 6.65 -22.50
C ALA A 7 16.10 5.12 -22.38
N LEU A 8 17.32 4.62 -22.18
CA LEU A 8 17.56 3.19 -21.96
C LEU A 8 16.87 2.68 -20.70
N LEU A 9 16.97 3.41 -19.58
CA LEU A 9 16.28 3.04 -18.36
C LEU A 9 14.77 3.11 -18.51
N GLY A 10 14.26 4.16 -19.16
CA GLY A 10 12.82 4.30 -19.44
C GLY A 10 12.28 3.17 -20.31
N LEU A 11 13.04 2.77 -21.33
CA LEU A 11 12.70 1.63 -22.18
C LEU A 11 12.74 0.31 -21.39
N PHE A 12 13.79 0.09 -20.60
CA PHE A 12 13.92 -1.10 -19.76
C PHE A 12 12.75 -1.26 -18.78
N LEU A 13 12.30 -0.18 -18.15
CA LEU A 13 11.17 -0.21 -17.21
C LEU A 13 9.82 -0.28 -17.92
N GLY A 14 9.66 0.41 -19.06
CA GLY A 14 8.38 0.51 -19.74
C GLY A 14 8.07 -0.67 -20.67
N LEU A 15 9.10 -1.24 -21.31
CA LEU A 15 8.93 -2.29 -22.33
C LEU A 15 8.21 -3.54 -21.78
N PRO A 16 8.59 -4.14 -20.63
CA PRO A 16 7.89 -5.33 -20.13
C PRO A 16 6.41 -5.06 -19.84
N VAL A 17 6.10 -3.88 -19.28
CA VAL A 17 4.71 -3.48 -18.97
C VAL A 17 3.92 -3.25 -20.24
N ALA A 18 4.50 -2.57 -21.23
CA ALA A 18 3.88 -2.33 -22.53
C ALA A 18 3.61 -3.63 -23.30
N LEU A 19 4.55 -4.59 -23.27
CA LEU A 19 4.38 -5.90 -23.89
C LEU A 19 3.29 -6.73 -23.20
N LEU A 20 3.25 -6.72 -21.87
CA LEU A 20 2.22 -7.41 -21.09
C LEU A 20 0.82 -6.89 -21.42
N VAL A 21 0.62 -5.57 -21.33
CA VAL A 21 -0.67 -4.94 -21.64
C VAL A 21 -1.01 -5.09 -23.13
N GLY A 22 -0.02 -4.90 -24.02
CA GLY A 22 -0.18 -5.07 -25.47
C GLY A 22 -0.63 -6.49 -25.84
N ARG A 23 -0.01 -7.52 -25.25
CA ARG A 23 -0.40 -8.92 -25.48
C ARG A 23 -1.84 -9.19 -25.02
N ALA A 24 -2.23 -8.69 -23.83
CA ALA A 24 -3.58 -8.86 -23.32
C ALA A 24 -4.64 -8.19 -24.20
N LEU A 25 -4.33 -7.01 -24.75
CA LEU A 25 -5.24 -6.26 -25.64
C LEU A 25 -5.35 -6.92 -27.02
N LEU A 26 -4.22 -7.24 -27.65
CA LEU A 26 -4.18 -7.79 -29.01
C LEU A 26 -4.65 -9.24 -29.07
N GLY A 27 -4.41 -10.03 -28.01
CA GLY A 27 -4.85 -11.42 -27.91
C GLY A 27 -6.34 -11.60 -27.54
N GLY A 28 -7.06 -10.51 -27.23
CA GLY A 28 -8.47 -10.59 -26.80
C GLY A 28 -8.69 -11.19 -25.42
N SER A 29 -7.63 -11.65 -24.74
CA SER A 29 -7.71 -12.28 -23.41
C SER A 29 -8.19 -11.30 -22.32
N LEU A 30 -7.94 -10.00 -22.48
CA LEU A 30 -8.42 -8.97 -21.56
C LEU A 30 -9.97 -8.92 -21.51
N VAL A 31 -10.62 -9.00 -22.67
CA VAL A 31 -12.10 -8.97 -22.75
C VAL A 31 -12.68 -10.25 -22.12
N ALA A 32 -12.08 -11.39 -22.40
CA ALA A 32 -12.47 -12.67 -21.79
C ALA A 32 -12.33 -12.65 -20.27
N ALA A 33 -11.21 -12.12 -19.75
CA ALA A 33 -10.96 -11.99 -18.30
C ALA A 33 -11.95 -11.03 -17.62
N LEU A 34 -12.28 -9.91 -18.24
CA LEU A 34 -13.30 -8.98 -17.73
C LEU A 34 -14.72 -9.59 -17.74
N GLY A 35 -14.97 -10.62 -18.55
CA GLY A 35 -16.19 -11.42 -18.52
C GLY A 35 -16.20 -12.51 -17.44
N SER A 36 -15.05 -12.79 -16.81
CA SER A 36 -14.93 -13.80 -15.75
C SER A 36 -15.35 -13.26 -14.40
N GLY A 37 -16.32 -13.89 -13.76
CA GLY A 37 -16.76 -13.54 -12.40
C GLY A 37 -15.60 -13.61 -11.39
N ALA A 38 -14.78 -14.66 -11.46
CA ALA A 38 -13.64 -14.86 -10.56
C ALA A 38 -12.60 -13.71 -10.62
N VAL A 39 -12.30 -13.20 -11.82
CA VAL A 39 -11.39 -12.07 -12.01
C VAL A 39 -11.98 -10.77 -11.46
N ILE A 40 -13.26 -10.53 -11.67
CA ILE A 40 -13.95 -9.33 -11.15
C ILE A 40 -14.05 -9.39 -9.62
N ASP A 41 -14.36 -10.53 -9.05
CA ASP A 41 -14.39 -10.73 -7.60
C ASP A 41 -13.02 -10.51 -6.97
N ALA A 42 -11.96 -11.05 -7.59
CA ALA A 42 -10.58 -10.86 -7.14
C ALA A 42 -10.12 -9.41 -7.27
N LEU A 43 -10.48 -8.69 -8.33
CA LEU A 43 -10.22 -7.26 -8.49
C LEU A 43 -10.94 -6.45 -7.41
N THR A 44 -12.21 -6.72 -7.20
CA THR A 44 -13.04 -6.06 -6.19
C THR A 44 -12.47 -6.29 -4.80
N LEU A 45 -12.13 -7.54 -4.47
CA LEU A 45 -11.49 -7.90 -3.22
C LEU A 45 -10.16 -7.15 -3.04
N SER A 46 -9.30 -7.11 -4.08
CA SER A 46 -8.03 -6.39 -4.04
C SER A 46 -8.22 -4.91 -3.76
N LEU A 47 -9.15 -4.25 -4.42
CA LEU A 47 -9.42 -2.82 -4.23
C LEU A 47 -9.99 -2.52 -2.83
N ILE A 48 -10.95 -3.32 -2.36
CA ILE A 48 -11.56 -3.15 -1.03
C ILE A 48 -10.53 -3.38 0.07
N THR A 49 -9.81 -4.51 0.03
CA THR A 49 -8.82 -4.83 1.08
C THR A 49 -7.68 -3.82 1.09
N THR A 50 -7.23 -3.36 -0.08
CA THR A 50 -6.21 -2.31 -0.18
C THR A 50 -6.71 -0.98 0.36
N ALA A 51 -7.96 -0.59 0.09
CA ALA A 51 -8.54 0.63 0.62
C ALA A 51 -8.66 0.59 2.16
N ILE A 52 -9.13 -0.53 2.71
CA ILE A 52 -9.22 -0.75 4.16
C ILE A 52 -7.83 -0.73 4.80
N SER A 53 -6.88 -1.50 4.24
CA SER A 53 -5.49 -1.56 4.68
C SER A 53 -4.84 -0.16 4.69
N LEU A 54 -5.03 0.60 3.61
CA LEU A 54 -4.53 1.98 3.52
C LEU A 54 -5.15 2.89 4.58
N GLY A 55 -6.47 2.86 4.73
CA GLY A 55 -7.19 3.66 5.71
C GLY A 55 -6.71 3.40 7.15
N LEU A 56 -6.59 2.12 7.52
CA LEU A 56 -6.06 1.70 8.81
C LEU A 56 -4.58 2.10 8.97
N THR A 57 -3.78 1.91 7.93
CA THR A 57 -2.37 2.33 7.94
C THR A 57 -2.25 3.84 8.18
N VAL A 58 -2.97 4.66 7.44
CA VAL A 58 -2.93 6.12 7.59
C VAL A 58 -3.37 6.52 9.00
N ALA A 59 -4.47 5.95 9.50
CA ALA A 59 -5.00 6.28 10.82
C ALA A 59 -4.02 5.95 11.96
N LEU A 60 -3.39 4.75 11.90
CA LEU A 60 -2.49 4.28 12.96
C LEU A 60 -1.06 4.80 12.80
N ALA A 61 -0.60 4.94 11.57
CA ALA A 61 0.78 5.33 11.29
C ALA A 61 1.01 6.84 11.34
N THR A 62 -0.01 7.68 11.12
CA THR A 62 0.14 9.15 11.22
C THR A 62 0.61 9.59 12.61
N PRO A 63 -0.04 9.19 13.72
CA PRO A 63 0.43 9.56 15.06
C PRO A 63 1.81 8.97 15.38
N LEU A 64 2.11 7.76 14.92
CA LEU A 64 3.44 7.16 15.09
C LEU A 64 4.52 7.95 14.34
N ALA A 65 4.29 8.29 13.09
CA ALA A 65 5.22 9.08 12.28
C ALA A 65 5.45 10.49 12.88
N HIS A 66 4.38 11.13 13.37
CA HIS A 66 4.46 12.41 14.06
C HIS A 66 5.29 12.30 15.35
N LEU A 67 5.06 11.26 16.16
CA LEU A 67 5.83 10.99 17.38
C LEU A 67 7.33 10.84 17.07
N LEU A 68 7.66 10.01 16.05
CA LEU A 68 9.06 9.78 15.62
C LEU A 68 9.71 11.03 15.01
N ALA A 69 8.94 11.94 14.43
CA ALA A 69 9.47 13.19 13.87
C ALA A 69 9.71 14.27 14.93
N ARG A 70 8.83 14.36 15.93
CA ARG A 70 8.80 15.51 16.87
C ARG A 70 9.41 15.22 18.22
N ARG A 71 9.43 13.95 18.66
CA ARG A 71 9.90 13.61 20.00
C ARG A 71 11.16 12.74 19.97
N ARG A 72 12.14 13.14 20.81
CA ARG A 72 13.31 12.30 21.11
C ARG A 72 13.00 11.55 22.40
N PHE A 73 12.97 10.23 22.34
CA PHE A 73 12.76 9.36 23.51
C PHE A 73 13.69 8.14 23.43
N ARG A 74 13.96 7.53 24.57
CA ARG A 74 14.75 6.29 24.63
C ARG A 74 14.00 5.18 23.88
N GLY A 75 14.68 4.52 22.94
CA GLY A 75 14.07 3.46 22.12
C GLY A 75 13.51 3.93 20.78
N ALA A 76 13.54 5.23 20.44
CA ALA A 76 13.08 5.71 19.14
C ALA A 76 13.79 5.00 17.95
N ALA A 77 15.12 4.82 18.04
CA ALA A 77 15.89 4.12 17.03
C ALA A 77 15.50 2.64 16.88
N VAL A 78 15.18 1.97 18.01
CA VAL A 78 14.70 0.58 17.99
C VAL A 78 13.33 0.51 17.31
N LEU A 79 12.42 1.43 17.66
CA LEU A 79 11.09 1.50 17.06
C LEU A 79 11.17 1.79 15.54
N GLU A 80 12.06 2.71 15.12
CA GLU A 80 12.33 2.96 13.70
C GLU A 80 12.83 1.69 12.98
N THR A 81 13.76 0.96 13.60
CA THR A 81 14.27 -0.30 13.05
C THR A 81 13.15 -1.34 12.94
N ILE A 82 12.28 -1.47 13.94
CA ILE A 82 11.13 -2.39 13.91
C ILE A 82 10.16 -2.02 12.79
N VAL A 83 9.87 -0.73 12.62
CA VAL A 83 9.03 -0.22 11.53
C VAL A 83 9.62 -0.56 10.17
N ASP A 84 10.93 -0.57 10.03
CA ASP A 84 11.61 -0.84 8.77
C ASP A 84 11.78 -2.33 8.44
N LEU A 85 11.64 -3.23 9.42
CA LEU A 85 11.80 -4.67 9.22
C LEU A 85 10.97 -5.24 8.04
N PRO A 86 9.68 -4.88 7.87
CA PRO A 86 8.89 -5.41 6.76
C PRO A 86 9.41 -5.06 5.37
N ILE A 87 10.20 -3.98 5.23
CA ILE A 87 10.80 -3.61 3.94
C ILE A 87 11.93 -4.57 3.55
N VAL A 88 12.66 -5.04 4.55
CA VAL A 88 13.85 -5.90 4.35
C VAL A 88 13.45 -7.37 4.24
N LEU A 89 12.35 -7.76 4.90
CA LEU A 89 11.90 -9.14 4.87
C LEU A 89 11.40 -9.54 3.48
N PRO A 90 11.81 -10.71 2.95
CA PRO A 90 11.15 -11.31 1.80
C PRO A 90 9.64 -11.45 2.09
N PRO A 91 8.74 -11.13 1.14
CA PRO A 91 7.30 -11.12 1.40
C PRO A 91 6.75 -12.46 1.93
N SER A 92 7.27 -13.60 1.47
CA SER A 92 6.89 -14.91 2.00
C SER A 92 7.31 -15.10 3.46
N VAL A 93 8.48 -14.58 3.85
CA VAL A 93 8.95 -14.62 5.25
C VAL A 93 8.08 -13.72 6.12
N ALA A 94 7.67 -12.56 5.62
CA ALA A 94 6.72 -11.67 6.29
C ALA A 94 5.38 -12.39 6.56
N GLY A 95 4.84 -13.11 5.58
CA GLY A 95 3.61 -13.91 5.73
C GLY A 95 3.77 -15.04 6.73
N LEU A 96 4.90 -15.74 6.72
CA LEU A 96 5.20 -16.78 7.71
C LEU A 96 5.31 -16.19 9.13
N ALA A 97 5.94 -15.02 9.29
CA ALA A 97 6.02 -14.34 10.57
C ALA A 97 4.62 -13.96 11.10
N LEU A 98 3.73 -13.46 10.22
CA LEU A 98 2.33 -13.20 10.58
C LEU A 98 1.60 -14.49 10.98
N LEU A 99 1.84 -15.59 10.27
CA LEU A 99 1.24 -16.89 10.61
C LEU A 99 1.74 -17.42 11.96
N LEU A 100 3.02 -17.24 12.29
CA LEU A 100 3.58 -17.61 13.59
C LEU A 100 3.06 -16.72 14.72
N ALA A 101 2.77 -15.43 14.44
CA ALA A 101 2.22 -14.51 15.43
C ALA A 101 0.72 -14.72 15.65
N PHE A 102 -0.07 -14.80 14.59
CA PHE A 102 -1.54 -14.75 14.61
C PHE A 102 -2.21 -16.09 14.23
N GLY A 103 -1.43 -17.11 13.81
CA GLY A 103 -1.95 -18.44 13.47
C GLY A 103 -2.56 -19.14 14.69
N ARG A 104 -3.39 -20.15 14.49
CA ARG A 104 -4.05 -20.90 15.57
C ARG A 104 -3.10 -21.39 16.68
N ARG A 105 -1.85 -21.73 16.32
CA ARG A 105 -0.78 -22.13 17.26
C ARG A 105 0.25 -21.02 17.48
N GLY A 106 -0.07 -19.79 17.05
CA GLY A 106 0.80 -18.63 17.20
C GLY A 106 0.64 -17.97 18.58
N VAL A 107 1.57 -17.09 18.92
CA VAL A 107 1.63 -16.44 20.24
C VAL A 107 0.33 -15.70 20.58
N LEU A 108 -0.30 -15.05 19.60
CA LEU A 108 -1.57 -14.34 19.76
C LEU A 108 -2.78 -15.17 19.28
N GLY A 109 -2.55 -16.33 18.65
CA GLY A 109 -3.60 -17.15 18.08
C GLY A 109 -4.51 -17.78 19.12
N GLU A 110 -3.97 -18.39 20.16
CA GLU A 110 -4.77 -18.97 21.26
C GLU A 110 -5.61 -17.93 22.01
N PRO A 111 -5.06 -16.76 22.45
CA PRO A 111 -5.86 -15.70 23.04
C PRO A 111 -6.97 -15.20 22.14
N LEU A 112 -6.72 -15.03 20.84
CA LEU A 112 -7.73 -14.58 19.89
C LEU A 112 -8.82 -15.64 19.68
N ALA A 113 -8.43 -16.93 19.57
CA ALA A 113 -9.37 -18.02 19.40
C ALA A 113 -10.30 -18.19 20.62
N SER A 114 -9.82 -17.90 21.84
CA SER A 114 -10.66 -17.90 23.06
C SER A 114 -11.73 -16.80 23.02
N LEU A 115 -11.52 -15.75 22.22
CA LEU A 115 -12.49 -14.68 21.95
C LEU A 115 -13.34 -14.96 20.69
N GLY A 116 -13.21 -16.12 20.08
CA GLY A 116 -13.90 -16.50 18.83
C GLY A 116 -13.32 -15.83 17.57
N ILE A 117 -12.11 -15.26 17.66
CA ILE A 117 -11.46 -14.55 16.55
C ILE A 117 -10.41 -15.47 15.90
N GLU A 118 -10.65 -15.87 14.67
CA GLU A 118 -9.68 -16.60 13.84
C GLU A 118 -9.24 -15.69 12.68
N LEU A 119 -7.96 -15.31 12.64
CA LEU A 119 -7.42 -14.40 11.63
C LEU A 119 -6.92 -15.14 10.36
N PRO A 120 -6.12 -16.20 10.44
CA PRO A 120 -5.58 -16.84 9.24
C PRO A 120 -6.66 -17.31 8.27
N PHE A 121 -6.35 -17.26 6.99
CA PHE A 121 -7.24 -17.71 5.91
C PHE A 121 -8.57 -16.94 5.81
N THR A 122 -8.57 -15.67 6.24
CA THR A 122 -9.72 -14.76 6.16
C THR A 122 -9.38 -13.52 5.33
N THR A 123 -10.41 -12.79 4.90
CA THR A 123 -10.23 -11.47 4.26
C THR A 123 -9.51 -10.47 5.18
N VAL A 124 -9.70 -10.59 6.50
CA VAL A 124 -8.97 -9.78 7.49
C VAL A 124 -7.47 -10.08 7.46
N ALA A 125 -7.08 -11.34 7.25
CA ALA A 125 -5.66 -11.70 7.08
C ALA A 125 -5.05 -11.04 5.84
N VAL A 126 -5.80 -10.88 4.74
CA VAL A 126 -5.35 -10.13 3.56
C VAL A 126 -5.05 -8.69 3.94
N VAL A 127 -5.97 -8.02 4.65
CA VAL A 127 -5.78 -6.63 5.11
C VAL A 127 -4.55 -6.50 6.02
N ILE A 128 -4.38 -7.42 6.97
CA ILE A 128 -3.23 -7.41 7.89
C ILE A 128 -1.91 -7.62 7.11
N ALA A 129 -1.86 -8.56 6.16
CA ALA A 129 -0.68 -8.79 5.34
C ALA A 129 -0.31 -7.54 4.52
N GLN A 130 -1.30 -6.93 3.86
CA GLN A 130 -1.13 -5.68 3.13
C GLN A 130 -0.64 -4.55 4.02
N MET A 131 -1.23 -4.36 5.21
CA MET A 131 -0.80 -3.34 6.19
C MET A 131 0.65 -3.59 6.62
N PHE A 132 0.97 -4.81 7.03
CA PHE A 132 2.30 -5.14 7.54
C PHE A 132 3.41 -4.79 6.55
N VAL A 133 3.21 -5.13 5.28
CA VAL A 133 4.22 -4.92 4.24
C VAL A 133 4.25 -3.48 3.72
N SER A 134 3.12 -2.77 3.75
CA SER A 134 3.01 -1.44 3.14
C SER A 134 3.13 -0.28 4.14
N ALA A 135 2.83 -0.47 5.43
CA ALA A 135 2.86 0.58 6.43
C ALA A 135 4.20 1.35 6.54
N PRO A 136 5.36 0.71 6.45
CA PRO A 136 6.64 1.42 6.52
C PRO A 136 6.79 2.52 5.47
N PHE A 137 6.21 2.34 4.27
CA PHE A 137 6.28 3.34 3.20
C PHE A 137 5.56 4.62 3.58
N PHE A 138 4.37 4.49 4.19
CA PHE A 138 3.64 5.65 4.70
C PHE A 138 4.37 6.30 5.87
N ILE A 139 4.82 5.50 6.86
CA ILE A 139 5.49 6.02 8.05
C ILE A 139 6.72 6.83 7.68
N ARG A 140 7.55 6.34 6.76
CA ARG A 140 8.75 7.04 6.29
C ARG A 140 8.41 8.35 5.58
N ALA A 141 7.44 8.33 4.67
CA ALA A 141 7.02 9.52 3.93
C ALA A 141 6.39 10.57 4.87
N ALA A 142 5.51 10.14 5.77
CA ALA A 142 4.87 11.00 6.74
C ALA A 142 5.88 11.62 7.71
N ARG A 143 6.81 10.81 8.24
CA ARG A 143 7.90 11.28 9.12
C ARG A 143 8.77 12.32 8.41
N ALA A 144 9.17 12.07 7.16
CA ALA A 144 9.94 13.03 6.38
C ALA A 144 9.15 14.34 6.16
N GLY A 145 7.84 14.23 5.89
CA GLY A 145 6.95 15.37 5.79
C GLY A 145 6.89 16.20 7.06
N PHE A 146 6.69 15.53 8.20
CA PHE A 146 6.66 16.23 9.51
C PHE A 146 8.00 16.85 9.89
N LEU A 147 9.13 16.20 9.58
CA LEU A 147 10.45 16.77 9.81
C LEU A 147 10.71 18.02 8.94
N GLY A 148 10.10 18.09 7.76
CA GLY A 148 10.21 19.22 6.84
C GLY A 148 9.37 20.45 7.23
N VAL A 149 8.46 20.33 8.19
CA VAL A 149 7.70 21.47 8.72
C VAL A 149 8.58 22.23 9.72
N ASP A 150 8.80 23.52 9.42
CA ASP A 150 9.58 24.39 10.30
C ASP A 150 8.88 24.55 11.66
N ARG A 151 9.66 24.43 12.72
CA ARG A 151 9.17 24.54 14.10
C ARG A 151 8.73 25.97 14.44
N ASP A 152 9.26 26.97 13.76
CA ASP A 152 8.90 28.38 13.99
C ASP A 152 7.41 28.62 13.75
N TYR A 153 6.78 27.93 12.79
CA TYR A 153 5.32 27.99 12.60
C TYR A 153 4.55 27.39 13.80
N GLU A 154 5.05 26.27 14.34
CA GLU A 154 4.43 25.62 15.48
C GLU A 154 4.60 26.47 16.75
N ASP A 155 5.78 27.08 16.93
CA ASP A 155 6.10 27.89 18.10
C ASP A 155 5.35 29.24 18.08
N ALA A 156 5.22 29.90 16.91
CA ALA A 156 4.39 31.08 16.76
C ALA A 156 2.93 30.80 17.14
N ALA A 157 2.36 29.69 16.65
CA ALA A 157 0.99 29.32 16.98
C ALA A 157 0.80 29.01 18.49
N ARG A 158 1.81 28.44 19.16
CA ARG A 158 1.77 28.25 20.62
C ARG A 158 1.75 29.58 21.37
N VAL A 159 2.51 30.57 20.92
CA VAL A 159 2.50 31.92 21.48
C VAL A 159 1.12 32.57 21.33
N ASP A 160 0.43 32.31 20.20
CA ASP A 160 -0.94 32.76 19.94
C ASP A 160 -2.00 31.97 20.71
N GLY A 161 -1.60 30.97 21.53
CA GLY A 161 -2.50 30.21 22.40
C GLY A 161 -3.12 28.97 21.75
N ALA A 162 -2.62 28.52 20.60
CA ALA A 162 -3.11 27.31 19.94
C ALA A 162 -2.80 26.06 20.80
N SER A 163 -3.81 25.21 20.99
CA SER A 163 -3.64 23.90 21.59
C SER A 163 -2.85 22.95 20.65
N GLU A 164 -2.19 21.93 21.22
CA GLU A 164 -1.44 20.92 20.44
C GLU A 164 -2.31 20.23 19.37
N ARG A 165 -3.60 20.06 19.62
CA ARG A 165 -4.54 19.52 18.65
C ARG A 165 -4.76 20.50 17.48
N GLN A 166 -5.00 21.77 17.76
CA GLN A 166 -5.15 22.81 16.74
C GLN A 166 -3.88 22.93 15.91
N LEU A 167 -2.71 22.93 16.56
CA LEU A 167 -1.41 22.99 15.92
C LEU A 167 -1.23 21.82 14.94
N THR A 168 -1.51 20.59 15.38
CA THR A 168 -1.38 19.41 14.52
C THR A 168 -2.31 19.48 13.32
N TRP A 169 -3.60 19.80 13.54
CA TRP A 169 -4.60 19.74 12.47
C TRP A 169 -4.57 20.94 11.53
N SER A 170 -4.26 22.15 12.04
CA SER A 170 -4.34 23.39 11.27
C SER A 170 -3.00 23.85 10.69
N ILE A 171 -1.87 23.31 11.18
CA ILE A 171 -0.53 23.73 10.76
C ILE A 171 0.28 22.54 10.27
N THR A 172 0.59 21.59 11.16
CA THR A 172 1.55 20.51 10.84
C THR A 172 1.05 19.59 9.72
N LEU A 173 -0.20 19.10 9.80
CA LEU A 173 -0.78 18.22 8.77
C LEU A 173 -0.93 18.91 7.42
N PRO A 174 -1.47 20.13 7.32
CA PRO A 174 -1.55 20.86 6.04
C PRO A 174 -0.18 21.12 5.41
N LEU A 175 0.82 21.53 6.18
CA LEU A 175 2.16 21.77 5.67
C LEU A 175 2.86 20.46 5.23
N ALA A 176 2.61 19.34 5.89
CA ALA A 176 3.12 18.02 5.52
C ALA A 176 2.30 17.33 4.40
N ALA A 177 1.18 17.91 3.96
CA ALA A 177 0.18 17.25 3.11
C ALA A 177 0.76 16.64 1.81
N THR A 178 1.74 17.29 1.20
CA THR A 178 2.38 16.78 -0.02
C THR A 178 3.14 15.48 0.22
N ALA A 179 3.88 15.39 1.34
CA ALA A 179 4.61 14.19 1.72
C ALA A 179 3.65 13.07 2.15
N LEU A 180 2.61 13.42 2.92
CA LEU A 180 1.54 12.48 3.30
C LEU A 180 0.84 11.90 2.07
N ALA A 181 0.46 12.74 1.10
CA ALA A 181 -0.15 12.29 -0.14
C ALA A 181 0.78 11.37 -0.96
N SER A 182 2.07 11.65 -0.98
CA SER A 182 3.06 10.78 -1.63
C SER A 182 3.17 9.43 -0.90
N GLY A 183 3.18 9.45 0.44
CA GLY A 183 3.16 8.25 1.28
C GLY A 183 1.91 7.40 1.05
N ILE A 184 0.72 8.01 0.95
CA ILE A 184 -0.54 7.34 0.64
C ILE A 184 -0.45 6.59 -0.70
N VAL A 185 0.05 7.26 -1.74
CA VAL A 185 0.17 6.66 -3.08
C VAL A 185 1.14 5.48 -3.08
N MET A 186 2.30 5.63 -2.45
CA MET A 186 3.30 4.55 -2.37
C MET A 186 2.77 3.35 -1.59
N THR A 187 2.13 3.60 -0.45
CA THR A 187 1.54 2.57 0.41
C THR A 187 0.43 1.83 -0.31
N TRP A 188 -0.46 2.57 -0.99
CA TRP A 188 -1.52 1.99 -1.79
C TRP A 188 -0.98 1.08 -2.90
N ALA A 189 -0.02 1.55 -3.68
CA ALA A 189 0.59 0.78 -4.76
C ALA A 189 1.28 -0.50 -4.23
N ARG A 190 1.98 -0.38 -3.09
CA ARG A 190 2.63 -1.52 -2.43
C ARG A 190 1.63 -2.55 -1.88
N ALA A 191 0.53 -2.08 -1.30
CA ALA A 191 -0.52 -2.95 -0.77
C ALA A 191 -1.30 -3.66 -1.88
N LEU A 192 -1.64 -2.96 -2.98
CA LEU A 192 -2.38 -3.54 -4.10
C LEU A 192 -1.62 -4.67 -4.78
N GLY A 193 -0.30 -4.53 -4.92
CA GLY A 193 0.56 -5.57 -5.51
C GLY A 193 1.04 -6.62 -4.51
N GLU A 194 0.49 -6.67 -3.27
CA GLU A 194 0.95 -7.64 -2.30
C GLU A 194 0.47 -9.05 -2.65
N PHE A 195 1.44 -9.96 -2.67
CA PHE A 195 1.25 -11.37 -3.03
C PHE A 195 1.82 -12.32 -1.97
N GLY A 196 3.11 -12.17 -1.65
CA GLY A 196 3.88 -13.15 -0.91
C GLY A 196 3.44 -13.34 0.53
N ALA A 197 3.17 -12.24 1.25
CA ALA A 197 2.66 -12.32 2.61
C ALA A 197 1.20 -12.79 2.63
N THR A 198 0.42 -12.39 1.62
CA THR A 198 -0.98 -12.77 1.50
C THR A 198 -1.14 -14.28 1.29
N ILE A 199 -0.42 -14.87 0.33
CA ILE A 199 -0.55 -16.31 0.06
C ILE A 199 -0.16 -17.16 1.26
N MET A 200 0.85 -16.74 2.03
CA MET A 200 1.33 -17.48 3.21
C MET A 200 0.41 -17.35 4.41
N PHE A 201 -0.20 -16.17 4.64
CA PHE A 201 -1.01 -15.90 5.83
C PHE A 201 -2.52 -16.03 5.58
N ALA A 202 -2.99 -15.56 4.42
CA ALA A 202 -4.42 -15.60 4.08
C ALA A 202 -4.81 -16.75 3.13
N GLY A 203 -3.82 -17.39 2.48
CA GLY A 203 -4.08 -18.43 1.48
C GLY A 203 -4.57 -17.86 0.14
N ASN A 204 -5.12 -18.74 -0.69
CA ASN A 204 -5.62 -18.40 -2.03
C ASN A 204 -7.00 -19.05 -2.25
N PHE A 205 -8.02 -18.54 -1.59
CA PHE A 205 -9.39 -19.08 -1.66
C PHE A 205 -10.27 -18.15 -2.49
N GLU A 206 -10.82 -18.64 -3.59
CA GLU A 206 -11.73 -17.91 -4.46
C GLU A 206 -12.92 -17.33 -3.67
N GLY A 207 -13.30 -16.10 -3.98
CA GLY A 207 -14.38 -15.38 -3.31
C GLY A 207 -14.10 -14.96 -1.85
N ARG A 208 -12.95 -15.32 -1.27
CA ARG A 208 -12.64 -15.05 0.14
C ARG A 208 -11.31 -14.34 0.38
N THR A 209 -10.23 -14.86 -0.18
CA THR A 209 -8.87 -14.32 0.04
C THR A 209 -8.07 -14.17 -1.25
N GLN A 210 -8.60 -14.65 -2.36
CA GLN A 210 -7.95 -14.59 -3.66
C GLN A 210 -7.96 -13.16 -4.20
N THR A 211 -6.88 -12.44 -3.98
CA THR A 211 -6.64 -11.13 -4.60
C THR A 211 -6.19 -11.29 -6.06
N LEU A 212 -6.25 -10.22 -6.85
CA LEU A 212 -5.87 -10.27 -8.27
C LEU A 212 -4.41 -10.72 -8.50
N PRO A 213 -3.39 -10.33 -7.68
CA PRO A 213 -2.06 -10.92 -7.75
C PRO A 213 -2.04 -12.45 -7.54
N LEU A 214 -2.95 -12.98 -6.70
CA LEU A 214 -3.07 -14.41 -6.48
C LEU A 214 -3.72 -15.13 -7.66
N VAL A 215 -4.66 -14.49 -8.36
CA VAL A 215 -5.20 -15.01 -9.64
C VAL A 215 -4.09 -15.07 -10.68
N VAL A 216 -3.29 -14.02 -10.86
CA VAL A 216 -2.15 -14.01 -11.80
C VAL A 216 -1.23 -15.21 -11.55
N TYR A 217 -0.90 -15.46 -10.29
CA TYR A 217 -0.06 -16.59 -9.92
C TYR A 217 -0.75 -17.95 -10.14
N GLY A 218 -2.01 -18.07 -9.75
CA GLY A 218 -2.79 -19.32 -9.90
C GLY A 218 -2.93 -19.75 -11.35
N GLU A 219 -3.30 -18.81 -12.25
CA GLU A 219 -3.42 -19.09 -13.67
C GLU A 219 -2.07 -19.45 -14.30
N PHE A 220 -1.00 -18.75 -13.89
CA PHE A 220 0.35 -19.11 -14.35
C PHE A 220 0.76 -20.53 -13.93
N GLN A 221 0.47 -20.92 -12.69
CA GLN A 221 0.75 -22.27 -12.18
C GLN A 221 -0.12 -23.35 -12.85
N ALA A 222 -1.34 -23.00 -13.24
CA ALA A 222 -2.24 -23.87 -14.00
C ALA A 222 -1.81 -24.05 -15.46
N GLY A 223 -0.81 -23.27 -15.93
CA GLY A 223 -0.32 -23.28 -17.33
C GLY A 223 -1.13 -22.39 -18.26
N ASP A 224 -2.14 -21.67 -17.78
CA ASP A 224 -2.89 -20.69 -18.57
C ASP A 224 -2.21 -19.33 -18.55
N VAL A 225 -1.20 -19.19 -19.42
CA VAL A 225 -0.40 -17.97 -19.53
C VAL A 225 -1.26 -16.80 -20.03
N ASP A 226 -2.26 -17.03 -20.89
CA ASP A 226 -3.07 -15.95 -21.44
C ASP A 226 -4.06 -15.41 -20.41
N ALA A 227 -4.65 -16.25 -19.57
CA ALA A 227 -5.45 -15.82 -18.42
C ALA A 227 -4.60 -15.07 -17.39
N SER A 228 -3.39 -15.57 -17.09
CA SER A 228 -2.45 -14.90 -16.20
C SER A 228 -2.05 -13.51 -16.71
N VAL A 229 -1.70 -13.37 -17.99
CA VAL A 229 -1.35 -12.10 -18.65
C VAL A 229 -2.54 -11.14 -18.61
N ALA A 230 -3.76 -11.62 -18.85
CA ALA A 230 -4.97 -10.81 -18.79
C ALA A 230 -5.23 -10.26 -17.37
N ALA A 231 -5.17 -11.12 -16.35
CA ALA A 231 -5.32 -10.71 -14.97
C ALA A 231 -4.24 -9.70 -14.54
N ALA A 232 -2.98 -9.92 -14.95
CA ALA A 232 -1.89 -8.99 -14.70
C ALA A 232 -2.09 -7.65 -15.41
N ALA A 233 -2.61 -7.64 -16.63
CA ALA A 233 -2.92 -6.40 -17.36
C ALA A 233 -4.04 -5.61 -16.67
N ILE A 234 -5.08 -6.29 -16.17
CA ILE A 234 -6.14 -5.65 -15.39
C ILE A 234 -5.56 -5.00 -14.12
N LEU A 235 -4.68 -5.70 -13.39
CA LEU A 235 -4.02 -5.15 -12.20
C LEU A 235 -3.21 -3.90 -12.53
N VAL A 236 -2.42 -3.93 -13.61
CA VAL A 236 -1.62 -2.78 -14.07
C VAL A 236 -2.51 -1.60 -14.46
N LEU A 237 -3.59 -1.85 -15.21
CA LEU A 237 -4.53 -0.81 -15.62
C LEU A 237 -5.28 -0.22 -14.43
N ALA A 238 -5.70 -1.03 -13.46
CA ALA A 238 -6.32 -0.56 -12.22
C ALA A 238 -5.34 0.29 -11.42
N ALA A 239 -4.11 -0.16 -11.24
CA ALA A 239 -3.06 0.60 -10.56
C ALA A 239 -2.79 1.94 -11.26
N PHE A 240 -2.65 1.92 -12.57
CA PHE A 240 -2.41 3.13 -13.37
C PHE A 240 -3.60 4.09 -13.33
N GLY A 241 -4.82 3.58 -13.41
CA GLY A 241 -6.05 4.38 -13.32
C GLY A 241 -6.15 5.15 -12.00
N VAL A 242 -5.87 4.49 -10.87
CA VAL A 242 -5.88 5.16 -9.55
C VAL A 242 -4.74 6.20 -9.45
N LEU A 243 -3.54 5.87 -9.94
CA LEU A 243 -2.43 6.83 -9.96
C LEU A 243 -2.76 8.08 -10.78
N LEU A 244 -3.41 7.93 -11.93
CA LEU A 244 -3.88 9.05 -12.76
C LEU A 244 -4.96 9.86 -12.06
N ALA A 245 -5.93 9.19 -11.41
CA ALA A 245 -7.00 9.87 -10.67
C ALA A 245 -6.41 10.73 -9.53
N VAL A 246 -5.46 10.19 -8.77
CA VAL A 246 -4.78 10.96 -7.70
C VAL A 246 -3.99 12.13 -8.26
N ARG A 247 -3.30 11.96 -9.39
CA ARG A 247 -2.59 13.07 -10.05
C ARG A 247 -3.55 14.14 -10.55
N GLY A 248 -4.66 13.75 -11.18
CA GLY A 248 -5.68 14.68 -11.67
C GLY A 248 -6.27 15.55 -10.55
N LEU A 249 -6.57 14.97 -9.40
CA LEU A 249 -7.05 15.69 -8.22
C LEU A 249 -6.03 16.70 -7.67
N ARG A 250 -4.74 16.42 -7.78
CA ARG A 250 -3.67 17.36 -7.36
C ARG A 250 -3.52 18.52 -8.34
N TRP A 251 -3.66 18.28 -9.65
CA TRP A 251 -3.56 19.33 -10.66
C TRP A 251 -4.76 20.30 -10.61
N GLY A 252 -5.97 19.81 -10.37
CA GLY A 252 -7.15 20.65 -10.18
C GLY A 252 -6.94 21.67 -9.04
N ARG A 253 -6.47 21.22 -7.88
CA ARG A 253 -6.18 22.11 -6.73
C ARG A 253 -5.05 23.11 -6.97
N ALA A 254 -4.04 22.74 -7.77
CA ALA A 254 -2.95 23.67 -8.12
C ALA A 254 -3.37 24.78 -9.12
N LEU A 255 -4.42 24.53 -9.91
CA LEU A 255 -4.99 25.53 -10.82
C LEU A 255 -5.92 26.49 -10.08
N ASP A 256 -6.71 26.01 -9.11
CA ASP A 256 -7.57 26.83 -8.27
C ASP A 256 -6.79 27.87 -7.42
N LEU A 257 -5.59 27.49 -6.96
CA LEU A 257 -4.71 28.38 -6.19
C LEU A 257 -3.96 29.42 -7.05
N ARG A 258 -3.98 29.30 -8.39
CA ARG A 258 -3.40 30.28 -9.31
C ARG A 258 -4.42 31.24 -9.89
N GLY A 259 -5.70 31.00 -9.66
CA GLY A 259 -6.82 31.82 -10.11
C GLY A 259 -7.45 32.73 -9.03
N ALA A 260 -6.94 32.64 -7.78
CA ALA A 260 -7.30 33.51 -6.66
C ALA A 260 -6.13 34.44 -6.32
#